data_117a91926800bd50bdc190fc108112ae
#
_entry.id   117a91926800bd50bdc190fc108112ae
#
_cell.length_a   1.000
_cell.length_b   1.000
_cell.length_c   1.000
_cell.angle_alpha   90.00
_cell.angle_beta   90.00
_cell.angle_gamma   90.00
#
_symmetry.space_group_name_H-M   'P 1'
#
loop_
_entity.id
_entity.type
_entity.pdbx_description
1 polymer ?
#
loop_
_entity_poly.entity_id
_entity_poly.type
_entity_poly.pdbx_seq_one_letter_code
_entity_poly.pdbx_strand_id
1 'polypeptide(L)'
;MSQNKQTNRFHNWKNTKFAGMAVTLAILVLVIAVVLNMIVSRLDFSWDISPNKQYSLSSTTEKYLDQLDSEGKTVDFYILTTKESLENDMSSLTLYRALEAYDAHKSINLIWVDPDTDNDTMEKINSDNAFTLSTGDMVFICDNVKKRVPFFYVYRLYR
;
A
#
# COMPACT_ATOMS: atom_id res chain seq x y z
N MET A 1 -1.80 74.77 22.97
CA MET A 1 -1.74 73.81 21.86
C MET A 1 -0.95 72.56 22.28
N SER A 2 -1.58 71.68 23.05
CA SER A 2 -0.93 70.41 23.42
C SER A 2 -1.98 69.43 23.96
N GLN A 3 -2.73 68.79 23.09
CA GLN A 3 -3.72 67.78 23.48
C GLN A 3 -3.93 66.79 22.35
N ASN A 4 -2.88 66.18 21.78
CA ASN A 4 -3.15 65.10 20.79
C ASN A 4 -2.07 64.01 20.70
N LYS A 5 -1.44 63.63 21.82
CA LYS A 5 -0.41 62.60 21.80
C LYS A 5 -0.74 61.33 22.62
N GLN A 6 -1.86 61.30 23.35
CA GLN A 6 -2.19 60.16 24.21
C GLN A 6 -3.16 59.13 23.59
N THR A 7 -3.96 59.52 22.65
CA THR A 7 -4.98 58.61 22.05
C THR A 7 -4.40 57.56 21.11
N ASN A 8 -3.26 57.84 20.47
CA ASN A 8 -2.65 56.90 19.52
C ASN A 8 -1.91 55.70 20.19
N ARG A 9 -1.49 55.84 21.48
CA ARG A 9 -0.79 54.76 22.17
C ARG A 9 -1.68 53.60 22.62
N PHE A 10 -2.91 53.90 23.00
CA PHE A 10 -3.88 52.87 23.42
C PHE A 10 -4.49 52.09 22.25
N HIS A 11 -4.59 52.69 21.10
CA HIS A 11 -5.13 52.06 19.90
C HIS A 11 -4.11 51.03 19.31
N ASN A 12 -2.83 51.37 19.31
CA ASN A 12 -1.77 50.47 18.86
C ASN A 12 -1.57 49.26 19.79
N TRP A 13 -1.78 49.40 21.11
CA TRP A 13 -1.59 48.26 22.03
C TRP A 13 -2.67 47.20 21.94
N LYS A 14 -3.88 47.54 21.60
CA LYS A 14 -4.96 46.57 21.30
C LYS A 14 -4.65 45.80 20.01
N ASN A 15 -4.22 46.49 18.97
CA ASN A 15 -3.91 45.88 17.68
C ASN A 15 -2.69 44.94 17.74
N THR A 16 -1.66 45.23 18.56
CA THR A 16 -0.51 44.37 18.75
C THR A 16 -0.84 43.06 19.51
N LYS A 17 -1.81 43.11 20.45
CA LYS A 17 -2.27 41.91 21.15
C LYS A 17 -3.05 40.99 20.20
N PHE A 18 -3.91 41.54 19.37
CA PHE A 18 -4.66 40.76 18.35
C PHE A 18 -3.73 40.22 17.27
N ALA A 19 -2.74 41.01 16.83
CA ALA A 19 -1.74 40.54 15.87
C ALA A 19 -0.89 39.39 16.43
N GLY A 20 -0.44 39.50 17.68
CA GLY A 20 0.28 38.42 18.34
C GLY A 20 -0.54 37.13 18.47
N MET A 21 -1.82 37.27 18.85
CA MET A 21 -2.74 36.13 18.97
C MET A 21 -3.01 35.47 17.62
N ALA A 22 -3.17 36.25 16.55
CA ALA A 22 -3.35 35.74 15.19
C ALA A 22 -2.11 34.98 14.70
N VAL A 23 -0.91 35.47 14.95
CA VAL A 23 0.35 34.81 14.60
C VAL A 23 0.50 33.49 15.36
N THR A 24 0.23 33.48 16.67
CA THR A 24 0.27 32.26 17.48
C THR A 24 -0.71 31.21 16.96
N LEU A 25 -1.91 31.62 16.60
CA LEU A 25 -2.93 30.72 16.06
C LEU A 25 -2.53 30.17 14.67
N ALA A 26 -1.93 31.00 13.82
CA ALA A 26 -1.42 30.57 12.52
C ALA A 26 -0.29 29.54 12.68
N ILE A 27 0.65 29.76 13.62
CA ILE A 27 1.74 28.80 13.93
C ILE A 27 1.14 27.49 14.44
N LEU A 28 0.15 27.53 15.33
CA LEU A 28 -0.51 26.33 15.86
C LEU A 28 -1.16 25.51 14.75
N VAL A 29 -1.88 26.16 13.84
CA VAL A 29 -2.51 25.48 12.69
C VAL A 29 -1.46 24.83 11.78
N LEU A 30 -0.33 25.52 11.55
CA LEU A 30 0.76 25.00 10.74
C LEU A 30 1.41 23.78 11.40
N VAL A 31 1.65 23.80 12.71
CA VAL A 31 2.16 22.64 13.45
C VAL A 31 1.21 21.45 13.37
N ILE A 32 -0.10 21.68 13.56
CA ILE A 32 -1.11 20.62 13.43
C ILE A 32 -1.09 20.04 12.02
N ALA A 33 -1.02 20.87 10.98
CA ALA A 33 -0.97 20.42 9.60
C ALA A 33 0.26 19.55 9.31
N VAL A 34 1.43 19.94 9.84
CA VAL A 34 2.67 19.13 9.71
C VAL A 34 2.54 17.80 10.43
N VAL A 35 2.00 17.78 11.66
CA VAL A 35 1.81 16.55 12.43
C VAL A 35 0.81 15.62 11.73
N LEU A 36 -0.30 16.15 11.22
CA LEU A 36 -1.27 15.37 10.46
C LEU A 36 -0.64 14.78 9.18
N ASN A 37 0.15 15.58 8.46
CA ASN A 37 0.86 15.09 7.28
C ASN A 37 1.86 13.97 7.62
N MET A 38 2.58 14.08 8.75
CA MET A 38 3.47 13.01 9.23
C MET A 38 2.73 11.75 9.63
N ILE A 39 1.53 11.87 10.23
CA ILE A 39 0.70 10.72 10.58
C ILE A 39 0.18 10.04 9.31
N VAL A 40 -0.37 10.82 8.37
CA VAL A 40 -0.89 10.30 7.09
C VAL A 40 0.21 9.63 6.26
N SER A 41 1.44 10.18 6.25
CA SER A 41 2.58 9.58 5.53
C SER A 41 3.08 8.26 6.15
N ARG A 42 2.74 7.98 7.40
CA ARG A 42 3.10 6.72 8.08
C ARG A 42 1.98 5.67 8.04
N LEU A 43 0.78 6.11 7.72
CA LEU A 43 -0.33 5.23 7.43
C LEU A 43 -0.25 4.99 5.90
N ASP A 44 0.09 3.77 5.47
CA ASP A 44 -0.03 3.33 4.08
C ASP A 44 -1.53 3.32 3.69
N PHE A 45 -2.10 4.53 3.65
CA PHE A 45 -3.50 4.73 3.30
C PHE A 45 -3.61 4.76 1.78
N SER A 46 -3.56 3.58 1.18
CA SER A 46 -3.85 3.40 -0.24
C SER A 46 -5.36 3.37 -0.45
N TRP A 47 -5.96 4.52 -0.67
CA TRP A 47 -7.35 4.57 -1.13
C TRP A 47 -7.36 4.39 -2.64
N ASP A 48 -7.95 3.29 -3.08
CA ASP A 48 -8.26 3.10 -4.50
C ASP A 48 -9.40 4.04 -4.90
N ILE A 49 -9.02 5.22 -5.42
CA ILE A 49 -9.94 6.23 -5.97
C ILE A 49 -10.26 5.97 -7.44
N SER A 50 -9.87 4.83 -8.00
CA SER A 50 -10.24 4.49 -9.38
C SER A 50 -11.77 4.34 -9.50
N PRO A 51 -12.38 4.78 -10.61
CA PRO A 51 -13.84 4.75 -10.78
C PRO A 51 -14.46 3.35 -10.61
N ASN A 52 -13.68 2.30 -10.80
CA ASN A 52 -14.12 0.91 -10.75
C ASN A 52 -13.43 0.08 -9.65
N LYS A 53 -12.71 0.71 -8.70
CA LYS A 53 -11.91 0.00 -7.70
C LYS A 53 -11.00 -1.08 -8.34
N GLN A 54 -10.33 -0.72 -9.42
CA GLN A 54 -9.54 -1.67 -10.25
C GLN A 54 -8.39 -2.33 -9.48
N TYR A 55 -7.95 -1.73 -8.38
CA TYR A 55 -6.84 -2.19 -7.56
C TYR A 55 -7.29 -2.78 -6.21
N SER A 56 -8.59 -2.88 -5.97
CA SER A 56 -9.13 -3.55 -4.79
C SER A 56 -9.66 -4.94 -5.14
N LEU A 57 -9.62 -5.85 -4.17
CA LEU A 57 -10.17 -7.19 -4.35
C LEU A 57 -11.68 -7.13 -4.59
N SER A 58 -12.19 -8.05 -5.41
CA SER A 58 -13.63 -8.19 -5.58
C SER A 58 -14.28 -8.63 -4.26
N SER A 59 -15.54 -8.23 -4.04
CA SER A 59 -16.29 -8.66 -2.84
C SER A 59 -16.41 -10.19 -2.72
N THR A 60 -16.34 -10.89 -3.81
CA THR A 60 -16.32 -12.37 -3.84
C THR A 60 -14.96 -12.88 -3.35
N THR A 61 -13.86 -12.29 -3.83
CA THR A 61 -12.51 -12.64 -3.40
C THR A 61 -12.33 -12.36 -1.90
N GLU A 62 -12.75 -11.17 -1.43
CA GLU A 62 -12.69 -10.82 -0.01
C GLU A 62 -13.41 -11.85 0.87
N LYS A 63 -14.63 -12.26 0.49
CA LYS A 63 -15.36 -13.30 1.23
C LYS A 63 -14.63 -14.64 1.32
N TYR A 64 -13.96 -15.07 0.24
CA TYR A 64 -13.17 -16.30 0.27
C TYR A 64 -11.95 -16.16 1.16
N LEU A 65 -11.26 -15.02 1.13
CA LEU A 65 -10.11 -14.77 1.98
C LEU A 65 -10.50 -14.66 3.46
N ASP A 66 -11.64 -14.00 3.76
CA ASP A 66 -12.22 -13.95 5.11
C ASP A 66 -12.59 -15.34 5.63
N GLN A 67 -13.10 -16.20 4.76
CA GLN A 67 -13.39 -17.60 5.12
C GLN A 67 -12.10 -18.35 5.47
N LEU A 68 -11.03 -18.21 4.68
CA LEU A 68 -9.72 -18.81 4.98
C LEU A 68 -9.18 -18.31 6.33
N ASP A 69 -9.28 -17.00 6.60
CA ASP A 69 -8.88 -16.41 7.89
C ASP A 69 -9.69 -17.01 9.05
N SER A 70 -11.01 -17.18 8.88
CA SER A 70 -11.89 -17.79 9.90
C SER A 70 -11.58 -19.27 10.16
N GLU A 71 -11.06 -19.98 9.15
CA GLU A 71 -10.58 -21.37 9.24
C GLU A 71 -9.15 -21.46 9.78
N GLY A 72 -8.49 -20.33 10.04
CA GLY A 72 -7.09 -20.27 10.48
C GLY A 72 -6.10 -20.77 9.42
N LYS A 73 -6.47 -20.67 8.13
CA LYS A 73 -5.64 -21.08 7.01
C LYS A 73 -4.91 -19.90 6.40
N THR A 74 -3.66 -20.12 6.03
CA THR A 74 -2.85 -19.15 5.29
C THR A 74 -2.43 -19.75 3.95
N VAL A 75 -2.47 -18.95 2.91
CA VAL A 75 -1.99 -19.32 1.58
C VAL A 75 -0.64 -18.67 1.35
N ASP A 76 0.40 -19.46 1.17
CA ASP A 76 1.68 -18.97 0.69
C ASP A 76 1.59 -18.75 -0.82
N PHE A 77 1.74 -17.49 -1.22
CA PHE A 77 1.61 -17.05 -2.60
C PHE A 77 2.98 -16.62 -3.12
N TYR A 78 3.64 -17.52 -3.84
CA TYR A 78 4.96 -17.28 -4.43
C TYR A 78 4.81 -16.67 -5.82
N ILE A 79 5.57 -15.61 -6.07
CA ILE A 79 5.66 -14.94 -7.37
C ILE A 79 7.10 -15.07 -7.84
N LEU A 80 7.31 -15.77 -8.96
CA LEU A 80 8.63 -16.07 -9.49
C LEU A 80 9.19 -14.92 -10.33
N THR A 81 9.30 -13.75 -9.72
CA THR A 81 9.92 -12.55 -10.28
C THR A 81 10.27 -11.59 -9.15
N THR A 82 11.12 -10.61 -9.41
CA THR A 82 11.44 -9.57 -8.43
C THR A 82 10.33 -8.50 -8.37
N LYS A 83 10.14 -7.92 -7.20
CA LYS A 83 9.19 -6.82 -6.99
C LYS A 83 9.48 -5.63 -7.90
N GLU A 84 10.76 -5.27 -8.01
CA GLU A 84 11.26 -4.17 -8.82
C GLU A 84 10.97 -4.37 -10.32
N SER A 85 10.99 -5.61 -10.78
CA SER A 85 10.71 -5.94 -12.18
C SER A 85 9.27 -5.62 -12.58
N LEU A 86 8.29 -5.89 -11.68
CA LEU A 86 6.88 -5.58 -11.93
C LEU A 86 6.55 -4.10 -11.66
N GLU A 87 7.17 -3.50 -10.66
CA GLU A 87 6.93 -2.09 -10.29
C GLU A 87 7.40 -1.13 -11.37
N ASN A 88 8.53 -1.43 -12.00
CA ASN A 88 9.14 -0.58 -13.02
C ASN A 88 8.61 -0.82 -14.45
N ASP A 89 7.81 -1.86 -14.66
CA ASP A 89 7.20 -2.15 -15.95
C ASP A 89 5.75 -1.62 -16.01
N MET A 90 5.55 -0.59 -16.82
CA MET A 90 4.24 0.04 -17.02
C MET A 90 3.14 -0.96 -17.45
N SER A 91 3.51 -2.02 -18.16
CA SER A 91 2.55 -3.04 -18.62
C SER A 91 2.12 -3.98 -17.51
N SER A 92 2.93 -4.13 -16.48
CA SER A 92 2.70 -4.99 -15.32
C SER A 92 2.23 -4.25 -14.07
N LEU A 93 2.18 -2.91 -14.12
CA LEU A 93 1.83 -2.08 -12.96
C LEU A 93 0.43 -2.41 -12.39
N THR A 94 -0.54 -2.72 -13.25
CA THR A 94 -1.89 -3.11 -12.83
C THR A 94 -1.86 -4.44 -12.05
N LEU A 95 -1.07 -5.40 -12.52
CA LEU A 95 -0.84 -6.66 -11.82
C LEU A 95 -0.15 -6.43 -10.47
N TYR A 96 0.90 -5.61 -10.46
CA TYR A 96 1.60 -5.26 -9.23
C TYR A 96 0.65 -4.70 -8.16
N ARG A 97 -0.22 -3.75 -8.54
CA ARG A 97 -1.24 -3.19 -7.64
C ARG A 97 -2.25 -4.21 -7.15
N ALA A 98 -2.68 -5.13 -8.01
CA ALA A 98 -3.56 -6.23 -7.61
C ALA A 98 -2.88 -7.15 -6.58
N LEU A 99 -1.58 -7.44 -6.76
CA LEU A 99 -0.80 -8.24 -5.82
C LEU A 99 -0.65 -7.56 -4.46
N GLU A 100 -0.43 -6.24 -4.42
CA GLU A 100 -0.43 -5.47 -3.17
C GLU A 100 -1.77 -5.59 -2.42
N ALA A 101 -2.90 -5.61 -3.14
CA ALA A 101 -4.20 -5.79 -2.53
C ALA A 101 -4.39 -7.20 -1.91
N TYR A 102 -3.78 -8.23 -2.51
CA TYR A 102 -3.75 -9.57 -1.91
C TYR A 102 -2.84 -9.62 -0.68
N ASP A 103 -1.66 -9.00 -0.73
CA ASP A 103 -0.68 -8.96 0.36
C ASP A 103 -1.23 -8.26 1.62
N ALA A 104 -2.13 -7.31 1.43
CA ALA A 104 -2.80 -6.64 2.54
C ALA A 104 -3.75 -7.54 3.36
N HIS A 105 -4.09 -8.74 2.86
CA HIS A 105 -5.01 -9.65 3.53
C HIS A 105 -4.28 -10.68 4.39
N LYS A 106 -4.74 -10.86 5.64
CA LYS A 106 -4.09 -11.71 6.66
C LYS A 106 -3.91 -13.18 6.26
N SER A 107 -4.82 -13.72 5.45
CA SER A 107 -4.76 -15.12 5.00
C SER A 107 -3.82 -15.33 3.82
N ILE A 108 -3.18 -14.29 3.32
CA ILE A 108 -2.21 -14.37 2.22
C ILE A 108 -0.82 -14.02 2.77
N ASN A 109 0.16 -14.84 2.41
CA ASN A 109 1.57 -14.58 2.64
C ASN A 109 2.24 -14.47 1.26
N LEU A 110 2.41 -13.24 0.77
CA LEU A 110 2.99 -12.97 -0.54
C LEU A 110 4.51 -13.02 -0.47
N ILE A 111 5.12 -13.89 -1.29
CA ILE A 111 6.56 -14.13 -1.28
C ILE A 111 7.11 -13.92 -2.69
N TRP A 112 8.00 -12.92 -2.82
CA TRP A 112 8.72 -12.66 -4.06
C TRP A 112 9.95 -13.56 -4.13
N VAL A 113 10.15 -14.23 -5.25
CA VAL A 113 11.25 -15.15 -5.48
C VAL A 113 11.94 -14.78 -6.78
N ASP A 114 13.21 -14.48 -6.71
CA ASP A 114 14.03 -14.32 -7.90
C ASP A 114 14.48 -15.72 -8.39
N PRO A 115 13.94 -16.21 -9.51
CA PRO A 115 14.23 -17.57 -9.97
C PRO A 115 15.69 -17.76 -10.41
N ASP A 116 16.44 -16.68 -10.64
CA ASP A 116 17.84 -16.74 -11.07
C ASP A 116 18.82 -16.81 -9.90
N THR A 117 18.40 -16.36 -8.71
CA THR A 117 19.29 -16.26 -7.53
C THR A 117 18.84 -17.09 -6.34
N ASP A 118 17.53 -17.34 -6.17
CA ASP A 118 16.97 -18.06 -5.02
C ASP A 118 16.62 -19.52 -5.36
N ASN A 119 17.66 -20.30 -5.63
CA ASN A 119 17.51 -21.72 -5.95
C ASN A 119 16.91 -22.54 -4.80
N ASP A 120 17.20 -22.17 -3.55
CA ASP A 120 16.72 -22.91 -2.37
C ASP A 120 15.19 -22.80 -2.26
N THR A 121 14.63 -21.63 -2.46
CA THR A 121 13.18 -21.44 -2.48
C THR A 121 12.54 -22.12 -3.69
N MET A 122 13.17 -22.05 -4.87
CA MET A 122 12.71 -22.75 -6.06
C MET A 122 12.63 -24.27 -5.88
N GLU A 123 13.64 -24.89 -5.27
CA GLU A 123 13.65 -26.32 -4.93
C GLU A 123 12.56 -26.65 -3.90
N LYS A 124 12.39 -25.82 -2.87
CA LYS A 124 11.36 -26.01 -1.84
C LYS A 124 9.95 -25.98 -2.43
N ILE A 125 9.64 -25.02 -3.31
CA ILE A 125 8.33 -24.89 -3.95
C ILE A 125 8.03 -26.11 -4.81
N ASN A 126 9.02 -26.65 -5.51
CA ASN A 126 8.88 -27.74 -6.49
C ASN A 126 9.66 -29.01 -6.12
N SER A 127 9.77 -29.30 -4.81
CA SER A 127 10.49 -30.46 -4.29
C SER A 127 9.99 -31.81 -4.82
N ASP A 128 8.73 -31.86 -5.24
CA ASP A 128 8.07 -33.01 -5.86
C ASP A 128 8.17 -33.03 -7.40
N ASN A 129 8.85 -32.05 -8.00
CA ASN A 129 8.96 -31.87 -9.45
C ASN A 129 7.59 -31.86 -10.18
N ALA A 130 6.53 -31.39 -9.48
CA ALA A 130 5.18 -31.38 -10.03
C ALA A 130 4.99 -30.37 -11.17
N PHE A 131 5.85 -29.33 -11.23
CA PHE A 131 5.72 -28.24 -12.19
C PHE A 131 7.01 -27.99 -12.97
N THR A 132 6.86 -27.51 -14.20
CA THR A 132 7.95 -26.81 -14.90
C THR A 132 7.77 -25.32 -14.61
N LEU A 133 8.59 -24.76 -13.72
CA LEU A 133 8.51 -23.37 -13.29
C LEU A 133 9.26 -22.46 -14.29
N SER A 134 8.72 -21.28 -14.49
CA SER A 134 9.27 -20.23 -15.35
C SER A 134 9.18 -18.86 -14.67
N THR A 135 10.04 -17.94 -15.04
CA THR A 135 10.00 -16.56 -14.55
C THR A 135 8.62 -15.93 -14.80
N GLY A 136 8.07 -15.29 -13.77
CA GLY A 136 6.74 -14.71 -13.78
C GLY A 136 5.60 -15.65 -13.39
N ASP A 137 5.85 -16.96 -13.25
CA ASP A 137 4.83 -17.88 -12.75
C ASP A 137 4.44 -17.56 -11.31
N MET A 138 3.23 -17.95 -10.97
CA MET A 138 2.69 -17.82 -9.62
C MET A 138 2.38 -19.21 -9.06
N VAL A 139 2.78 -19.45 -7.81
CA VAL A 139 2.53 -20.74 -7.13
C VAL A 139 1.81 -20.45 -5.82
N PHE A 140 0.69 -21.10 -5.64
CA PHE A 140 -0.12 -21.02 -4.43
C PHE A 140 0.04 -22.34 -3.66
N ILE A 141 0.34 -22.23 -2.38
CA ILE A 141 0.46 -23.38 -1.48
C ILE A 141 -0.43 -23.13 -0.26
N CYS A 142 -1.37 -24.03 -0.03
CA CYS A 142 -2.21 -24.03 1.16
C CYS A 142 -2.30 -25.45 1.69
N ASP A 143 -1.86 -25.66 2.93
CA ASP A 143 -1.71 -27.00 3.51
C ASP A 143 -0.86 -27.92 2.59
N ASN A 144 -1.48 -28.98 2.04
CA ASN A 144 -0.83 -29.93 1.12
C ASN A 144 -1.22 -29.71 -0.35
N VAL A 145 -1.97 -28.62 -0.64
CA VAL A 145 -2.42 -28.33 -2.00
C VAL A 145 -1.50 -27.31 -2.63
N LYS A 146 -0.92 -27.66 -3.77
CA LYS A 146 -0.11 -26.75 -4.58
C LYS A 146 -0.79 -26.48 -5.92
N LYS A 147 -0.78 -25.24 -6.37
CA LYS A 147 -1.32 -24.84 -7.67
C LYS A 147 -0.40 -23.83 -8.33
N ARG A 148 0.00 -24.13 -9.57
CA ARG A 148 0.73 -23.17 -10.42
C ARG A 148 -0.24 -22.43 -11.34
N VAL A 149 -0.05 -21.15 -11.50
CA VAL A 149 -0.68 -20.29 -12.51
C VAL A 149 0.43 -19.72 -13.39
N PRO A 150 0.54 -20.15 -14.66
CA PRO A 150 1.53 -19.63 -15.57
C PRO A 150 1.33 -18.13 -15.85
N PHE A 151 2.44 -17.40 -15.95
CA PHE A 151 2.44 -15.95 -16.22
C PHE A 151 1.59 -15.54 -17.41
N PHE A 152 1.60 -16.34 -18.47
CA PHE A 152 0.82 -16.07 -19.68
C PHE A 152 -0.68 -15.88 -19.41
N TYR A 153 -1.27 -16.65 -18.50
CA TYR A 153 -2.70 -16.52 -18.16
C TYR A 153 -2.97 -15.24 -17.38
N VAL A 154 -2.07 -14.87 -16.48
CA VAL A 154 -2.21 -13.66 -15.67
C VAL A 154 -2.04 -12.41 -16.53
N TYR A 155 -1.00 -12.36 -17.35
CA TYR A 155 -0.74 -11.25 -18.27
C TYR A 155 -1.90 -10.98 -19.25
N ARG A 156 -2.59 -12.04 -19.71
CA ARG A 156 -3.74 -11.91 -20.60
C ARG A 156 -4.97 -11.30 -19.92
N LEU A 157 -5.11 -11.42 -18.59
CA LEU A 157 -6.24 -10.86 -17.82
C LEU A 157 -6.07 -9.37 -17.52
N TYR A 158 -4.82 -8.91 -17.44
CA TYR A 158 -4.49 -7.53 -17.02
C TYR A 158 -4.01 -6.63 -18.18
N ARG A 159 -4.04 -7.10 -19.41
CA ARG A 159 -3.75 -6.32 -20.61
C ARG A 159 -5.06 -5.80 -21.24
#